data_253ad6e6ae14f91d55eeba0093136fd5
#
_entry.id   253ad6e6ae14f91d55eeba0093136fd5
#
_cell.length_a   1.000
_cell.length_b   1.000
_cell.length_c   1.000
_cell.angle_alpha   90.00
_cell.angle_beta   90.00
_cell.angle_gamma   90.00
#
_symmetry.space_group_name_H-M   'P 1'
#
loop_
_entity.id
_entity.type
_entity.pdbx_description
1 polymer ?
#
loop_
_entity_poly.entity_id
_entity_poly.type
_entity_poly.pdbx_seq_one_letter_code
_entity_poly.pdbx_strand_id
1 'polypeptide(L)' 'MSTGMYEGAIQDLIDALGRLPGIGPKSAQRIAFHILQSDSEIAANLVEAVRTVKELSLIHISEPTRPY' A
#
# COMPACT_ATOMS: atom_id res chain seq x y z
N MET A 1 0.23 18.62 16.94
CA MET A 1 0.64 18.15 16.84
C MET A 1 0.55 16.97 16.17
N SER A 2 0.14 16.03 16.56
CA SER A 2 0.05 14.86 15.82
C SER A 2 -0.89 14.96 14.69
N THR A 3 -1.72 15.92 14.67
CA THR A 3 -2.68 16.04 13.60
C THR A 3 -2.00 16.19 12.25
N GLY A 4 -1.04 17.01 12.14
CA GLY A 4 -0.38 17.21 10.87
C GLY A 4 0.34 15.98 10.41
N MET A 5 0.95 15.25 11.38
CA MET A 5 1.65 14.07 11.03
C MET A 5 0.68 13.02 10.56
N TYR A 6 -0.46 12.92 11.20
CA TYR A 6 -1.46 11.95 10.86
C TYR A 6 -2.01 12.22 9.47
N GLU A 7 -2.31 13.46 9.17
CA GLU A 7 -2.84 13.80 7.87
C GLU A 7 -1.79 13.58 6.79
N GLY A 8 -0.54 13.85 7.09
CA GLY A 8 0.51 13.61 6.13
C GLY A 8 0.66 12.13 5.81
N ALA A 9 0.54 11.28 6.82
CA ALA A 9 0.66 9.85 6.62
C ALA A 9 -0.50 9.33 5.76
N ILE A 10 -1.69 9.84 6.00
CA ILE A 10 -2.85 9.42 5.22
C ILE A 10 -2.68 9.88 3.77
N GLN A 11 -2.23 11.09 3.56
CA GLN A 11 -2.05 11.60 2.22
C GLN A 11 -0.98 10.79 1.48
N ASP A 12 0.08 10.43 2.18
CA ASP A 12 1.12 9.62 1.57
C ASP A 12 0.58 8.26 1.15
N LEU A 13 -0.28 7.68 1.97
CA LEU A 13 -0.86 6.40 1.65
C LEU A 13 -1.78 6.53 0.42
N ILE A 14 -2.58 7.57 0.37
CA ILE A 14 -3.46 7.79 -0.75
C ILE A 14 -2.64 7.96 -2.03
N ASP A 15 -1.56 8.71 -1.95
CA ASP A 15 -0.73 8.92 -3.12
C ASP A 15 -0.10 7.61 -3.58
N ALA A 16 0.38 6.82 -2.64
CA ALA A 16 1.01 5.56 -2.98
C ALA A 16 0.02 4.61 -3.64
N LEU A 17 -1.20 4.54 -3.09
CA LEU A 17 -2.21 3.69 -3.66
C LEU A 17 -2.64 4.18 -5.03
N GLY A 18 -2.68 5.48 -5.21
CA GLY A 18 -3.10 6.05 -6.48
C GLY A 18 -2.12 5.81 -7.61
N ARG A 19 -0.90 5.40 -7.27
CA ARG A 19 0.09 5.09 -8.30
C ARG A 19 -0.07 3.69 -8.83
N LEU A 20 -0.88 2.89 -8.18
CA LEU A 20 -1.07 1.52 -8.64
C LEU A 20 -1.99 1.50 -9.85
N PRO A 21 -1.71 0.63 -10.80
CA PRO A 21 -2.54 0.58 -12.00
C PRO A 21 -3.97 0.17 -11.65
N GLY A 22 -4.88 0.86 -12.23
CA GLY A 22 -6.29 0.55 -11.99
C GLY A 22 -6.88 1.23 -10.78
N ILE A 23 -6.10 1.95 -10.01
CA ILE A 23 -6.63 2.62 -8.83
C ILE A 23 -6.62 4.12 -9.09
N GLY A 24 -7.80 4.69 -9.17
CA GLY A 24 -7.92 6.13 -9.32
C GLY A 24 -7.87 6.84 -7.99
N PRO A 25 -7.95 8.15 -8.01
CA PRO A 25 -7.85 8.93 -6.77
C PRO A 25 -8.95 8.62 -5.77
N LYS A 26 -10.15 8.40 -6.24
CA LYS A 26 -11.23 8.11 -5.32
C LYS A 26 -11.07 6.74 -4.72
N SER A 27 -10.66 5.77 -5.51
CA SER A 27 -10.43 4.44 -5.01
C SER A 27 -9.29 4.45 -4.01
N ALA A 28 -8.25 5.21 -4.29
CA ALA A 28 -7.12 5.31 -3.39
C ALA A 28 -7.56 5.87 -2.03
N GLN A 29 -8.40 6.88 -2.05
CA GLN A 29 -8.91 7.44 -0.81
C GLN A 29 -9.74 6.42 -0.05
N ARG A 30 -10.60 5.72 -0.73
CA ARG A 30 -11.45 4.76 -0.06
C ARG A 30 -10.63 3.63 0.56
N ILE A 31 -9.63 3.16 -0.16
CA ILE A 31 -8.79 2.10 0.35
C ILE A 31 -7.98 2.59 1.54
N ALA A 32 -7.45 3.80 1.46
CA ALA A 32 -6.66 4.35 2.55
C ALA A 32 -7.50 4.48 3.82
N PHE A 33 -8.72 4.96 3.68
CA PHE A 33 -9.56 5.11 4.86
C PHE A 33 -10.03 3.76 5.37
N HIS A 34 -10.23 2.80 4.48
CA HIS A 34 -10.58 1.47 4.91
C HIS A 34 -9.45 0.87 5.75
N ILE A 35 -8.21 1.05 5.31
CA ILE A 35 -7.07 0.55 6.05
C ILE A 35 -6.97 1.24 7.40
N LEU A 36 -7.21 2.54 7.41
CA LEU A 36 -7.13 3.29 8.64
C LEU A 36 -8.14 2.79 9.66
N GLN A 37 -9.32 2.42 9.22
CA GLN A 37 -10.35 1.95 10.11
C GLN A 37 -10.25 0.48 10.45
N SER A 38 -9.46 -0.27 9.72
CA SER A 38 -9.36 -1.70 10.01
C SER A 38 -8.50 -1.92 11.22
N ASP A 39 -8.55 -3.11 11.75
CA ASP A 39 -7.75 -3.48 12.89
C ASP A 39 -6.31 -3.42 12.49
N SER A 40 -5.47 -3.07 13.46
CA SER A 40 -4.05 -2.98 13.18
C SER A 40 -3.49 -4.33 12.73
N GLU A 41 -4.11 -5.41 13.15
CA GLU A 41 -3.65 -6.72 12.76
C GLU A 41 -3.87 -6.93 11.26
N ILE A 42 -5.01 -6.49 10.75
CA ILE A 42 -5.30 -6.61 9.33
C ILE A 42 -4.34 -5.75 8.53
N ALA A 43 -4.09 -4.54 9.00
CA ALA A 43 -3.18 -3.66 8.31
C ALA A 43 -1.77 -4.22 8.32
N ALA A 44 -1.36 -4.79 9.44
CA ALA A 44 -0.02 -5.38 9.56
C ALA A 44 0.13 -6.57 8.62
N ASN A 45 -0.92 -7.37 8.49
CA ASN A 45 -0.87 -8.50 7.59
C ASN A 45 -0.72 -8.06 6.15
N LEU A 46 -1.37 -6.98 5.79
CA LEU A 46 -1.27 -6.46 4.43
C LEU A 46 0.15 -5.98 4.17
N VAL A 47 0.72 -5.26 5.11
CA VAL A 47 2.07 -4.76 4.97
C VAL A 47 3.04 -5.92 4.83
N GLU A 48 2.86 -6.95 5.65
CA GLU A 48 3.73 -8.09 5.62
C GLU A 48 3.62 -8.83 4.29
N ALA A 49 2.43 -8.95 3.78
CA ALA A 49 2.23 -9.62 2.51
C ALA A 49 2.92 -8.87 1.38
N VAL A 50 2.82 -7.55 1.40
CA VAL A 50 3.47 -6.73 0.39
C VAL A 50 4.98 -6.89 0.48
N ARG A 51 5.52 -6.88 1.70
CA ARG A 51 6.95 -7.01 1.88
C ARG A 51 7.44 -8.37 1.41
N THR A 52 6.68 -9.40 1.73
CA THR A 52 7.07 -10.76 1.34
C THR A 52 7.13 -10.88 -0.18
N VAL A 53 6.13 -10.33 -0.85
CA VAL A 53 6.11 -10.39 -2.29
C VAL A 53 7.31 -9.66 -2.88
N LYS A 54 7.65 -8.51 -2.31
CA LYS A 54 8.77 -7.76 -2.81
C LYS A 54 10.09 -8.49 -2.57
N GLU A 55 10.21 -9.15 -1.44
CA GLU A 55 11.43 -9.88 -1.17
C GLU A 55 11.58 -11.06 -2.11
N LEU A 56 10.50 -11.75 -2.38
CA LEU A 56 10.55 -12.86 -3.30
C LEU A 56 10.84 -12.36 -4.71
N SER A 57 10.31 -11.20 -5.05
CA SER A 57 10.54 -10.63 -6.35
C SER A 57 12.02 -10.31 -6.53
N LEU A 58 12.66 -9.84 -5.48
CA LEU A 58 14.06 -9.53 -5.56
C LEU A 58 14.89 -10.80 -5.76
N ILE A 59 14.48 -11.86 -5.11
CA ILE A 59 15.19 -13.11 -5.25
C ILE A 59 15.02 -13.65 -6.64
N HIS A 60 13.87 -13.47 -7.23
CA HIS A 60 13.65 -13.98 -8.55
C HIS A 60 13.81 -12.93 -9.60
N ILE A 61 14.60 -11.98 -9.30
CA ILE A 61 14.79 -10.93 -10.24
C ILE A 61 15.31 -11.40 -11.54
N SER A 62 15.89 -12.49 -11.60
CA SER A 62 16.40 -12.97 -12.85
C SER A 62 15.28 -13.35 -13.78
N GLU A 63 14.10 -13.42 -13.35
CA GLU A 63 13.09 -13.81 -14.14
C GLU A 63 12.40 -12.72 -14.62
N PRO A 64 12.64 -12.21 -15.55
CA PRO A 64 12.11 -11.05 -16.03
C PRO A 64 10.78 -11.20 -16.50
N THR A 65 10.44 -11.66 -17.12
CA THR A 65 9.33 -11.77 -17.68
C THR A 65 8.16 -11.67 -17.10
N ARG A 66 7.57 -11.89 -16.75
CA ARG A 66 6.44 -11.93 -16.32
C ARG A 66 5.69 -10.93 -16.18
N PRO A 67 5.13 -10.55 -16.82
CA PRO A 67 4.39 -9.47 -16.80
C PRO A 67 3.18 -9.79 -16.16
N TYR A 68 2.65 -10.10 -16.23
CA TYR A 68 1.58 -10.36 -15.75
C TYR A 68 0.91 -9.69 -15.58
#